data_2e1ca61ae83e18ef94709548a9261c10
#
_entry.id   2e1ca61ae83e18ef94709548a9261c10
#
_cell.length_a   1.000
_cell.length_b   1.000
_cell.length_c   1.000
_cell.angle_alpha   90.00
_cell.angle_beta   90.00
_cell.angle_gamma   90.00
#
_symmetry.space_group_name_H-M   'P 1'
#
loop_
_entity.id
_entity.type
_entity.pdbx_description
1 polymer ?
#
loop_
_entity_poly.entity_id
_entity_poly.type
_entity_poly.pdbx_seq_one_letter_code
_entity_poly.pdbx_strand_id
1 'polypeptide(L)'
;MATFKGNDGVVLIGTDVMAEVISFSVDETADTIEDTVMGDTSKTYKASFTDFTATVETYFDDTDAAQQAVTAGDTVVLKLQMEGNTTGDHQLTGSAIVTSRSIGVTSDGINTATYSLQGTGGLTETTV
;
A
#
# COMPACT_ATOMS: atom_id res chain seq x y z
N MET A 1 -17.25 2.19 -17.00
CA MET A 1 -16.11 2.42 -16.09
C MET A 1 -16.61 2.42 -14.65
N ALA A 2 -15.98 1.63 -13.80
CA ALA A 2 -16.34 1.60 -12.39
C ALA A 2 -15.43 2.56 -11.60
N THR A 3 -16.04 3.39 -10.78
CA THR A 3 -15.32 4.27 -9.86
C THR A 3 -15.80 4.01 -8.43
N PHE A 4 -14.94 4.25 -7.47
CA PHE A 4 -15.21 3.91 -6.08
C PHE A 4 -15.12 5.13 -5.20
N LYS A 5 -15.94 5.17 -4.16
CA LYS A 5 -15.87 6.22 -3.14
C LYS A 5 -14.70 5.91 -2.19
N GLY A 6 -13.97 6.93 -1.80
CA GLY A 6 -12.84 6.75 -0.90
C GLY A 6 -13.23 6.18 0.46
N ASN A 7 -14.44 6.43 0.93
CA ASN A 7 -14.89 5.91 2.22
C ASN A 7 -15.26 4.42 2.21
N ASP A 8 -15.27 3.81 1.03
CA ASP A 8 -15.49 2.36 0.91
C ASP A 8 -14.17 1.57 1.00
N GLY A 9 -13.03 2.26 0.96
CA GLY A 9 -11.72 1.63 1.00
C GLY A 9 -11.44 0.96 2.33
N VAL A 10 -10.75 -0.19 2.27
CA VAL A 10 -10.37 -0.98 3.44
C VAL A 10 -8.92 -1.40 3.31
N VAL A 11 -8.18 -1.36 4.41
CA VAL A 11 -6.80 -1.83 4.49
C VAL A 11 -6.75 -3.01 5.45
N LEU A 12 -6.16 -4.13 5.01
CA LEU A 12 -5.93 -5.29 5.87
C LEU A 12 -4.43 -5.52 6.04
N ILE A 13 -4.06 -5.93 7.24
CA ILE A 13 -2.71 -6.40 7.55
C ILE A 13 -2.85 -7.90 7.87
N GLY A 14 -2.43 -8.74 6.93
CA GLY A 14 -2.71 -10.16 7.01
C GLY A 14 -4.20 -10.44 6.89
N THR A 15 -4.84 -10.87 7.96
CA THR A 15 -6.28 -11.09 8.01
C THR A 15 -7.02 -10.04 8.84
N ASP A 16 -6.29 -9.13 9.48
CA ASP A 16 -6.88 -8.12 10.35
C ASP A 16 -7.24 -6.86 9.58
N VAL A 17 -8.46 -6.38 9.72
CA VAL A 17 -8.90 -5.12 9.14
C VAL A 17 -8.36 -3.98 10.00
N MET A 18 -7.65 -3.04 9.36
CA MET A 18 -7.15 -1.85 10.04
C MET A 18 -8.28 -0.85 10.27
N ALA A 19 -8.50 -0.50 11.53
CA ALA A 19 -9.56 0.43 11.90
C ALA A 19 -9.14 1.88 11.71
N GLU A 20 -10.12 2.75 11.51
CA GLU A 20 -9.98 4.21 11.53
C GLU A 20 -8.99 4.75 10.50
N VAL A 21 -8.95 4.14 9.33
CA VAL A 21 -8.10 4.58 8.22
C VAL A 21 -8.67 5.88 7.64
N ILE A 22 -7.83 6.92 7.59
CA ILE A 22 -8.17 8.19 6.97
C ILE A 22 -7.91 8.13 5.47
N SER A 23 -6.75 7.61 5.08
CA SER A 23 -6.36 7.51 3.68
C SER A 23 -5.28 6.44 3.51
N PHE A 24 -5.18 5.92 2.31
CA PHE A 24 -4.06 5.09 1.93
C PHE A 24 -3.72 5.32 0.47
N SER A 25 -2.47 5.06 0.12
CA SER A 25 -2.02 5.16 -1.26
C SER A 25 -0.99 4.08 -1.53
N VAL A 26 -0.89 3.66 -2.78
CA VAL A 26 0.12 2.73 -3.23
C VAL A 26 0.66 3.22 -4.56
N ASP A 27 1.98 3.20 -4.70
CA ASP A 27 2.67 3.53 -5.94
C ASP A 27 3.45 2.33 -6.41
N GLU A 28 3.17 1.89 -7.63
CA GLU A 28 3.91 0.81 -8.25
C GLU A 28 4.76 1.37 -9.38
N THR A 29 6.04 1.03 -9.40
CA THR A 29 6.98 1.50 -10.41
C THR A 29 7.71 0.34 -11.02
N ALA A 30 8.19 0.54 -12.25
CA ALA A 30 9.03 -0.43 -12.94
C ALA A 30 10.25 0.29 -13.48
N ASP A 31 11.42 -0.29 -13.27
CA ASP A 31 12.64 0.22 -13.85
C ASP A 31 12.70 -0.16 -15.32
N THR A 32 13.31 0.70 -16.14
CA THR A 32 13.49 0.46 -17.55
C THR A 32 14.97 0.45 -17.90
N ILE A 33 15.33 -0.38 -18.88
CA ILE A 33 16.69 -0.48 -19.39
C ILE A 33 16.63 -0.13 -20.87
N GLU A 34 17.48 0.81 -21.30
CA GLU A 34 17.58 1.18 -22.72
C GLU A 34 18.28 0.07 -23.48
N ASP A 35 17.66 -0.42 -24.54
CA ASP A 35 18.21 -1.45 -25.39
C ASP A 35 18.40 -0.99 -26.85
N THR A 36 18.51 0.32 -27.05
CA THR A 36 18.74 0.92 -28.37
C THR A 36 20.08 0.45 -28.94
N VAL A 37 20.10 0.06 -30.21
CA VAL A 37 21.32 -0.37 -30.91
C VAL A 37 21.63 0.58 -32.05
N MET A 38 22.86 0.47 -32.59
CA MET A 38 23.27 1.26 -33.74
C MET A 38 22.35 1.02 -34.93
N GLY A 39 21.96 2.09 -35.58
CA GLY A 39 21.03 2.04 -36.71
C GLY A 39 19.59 2.33 -36.33
N ASP A 40 19.28 2.33 -35.06
CA ASP A 40 17.93 2.69 -34.59
C ASP A 40 17.71 4.19 -34.73
N THR A 41 16.50 4.57 -35.15
CA THR A 41 16.11 5.97 -35.24
C THR A 41 15.32 6.43 -34.03
N SER A 42 14.87 5.50 -33.19
CA SER A 42 14.12 5.76 -31.96
C SER A 42 14.73 4.94 -30.85
N LYS A 43 14.64 5.48 -29.62
CA LYS A 43 15.09 4.75 -28.43
C LYS A 43 14.06 3.70 -28.04
N THR A 44 14.54 2.53 -27.65
CA THR A 44 13.70 1.46 -27.14
C THR A 44 14.14 1.05 -25.74
N TYR A 45 13.21 0.55 -24.94
CA TYR A 45 13.44 0.21 -23.55
C TYR A 45 12.80 -1.12 -23.22
N LYS A 46 13.40 -1.82 -22.27
CA LYS A 46 12.82 -3.04 -21.69
C LYS A 46 12.52 -2.80 -20.23
N ALA A 47 11.40 -3.35 -19.77
CA ALA A 47 11.06 -3.29 -18.36
C ALA A 47 12.00 -4.19 -17.56
N SER A 48 12.48 -3.70 -16.45
CA SER A 48 13.33 -4.44 -15.51
C SER A 48 12.50 -4.81 -14.29
N PHE A 49 13.06 -4.69 -13.09
CA PHE A 49 12.36 -5.05 -11.86
C PHE A 49 11.24 -4.08 -11.54
N THR A 50 10.17 -4.59 -10.97
CA THR A 50 9.08 -3.78 -10.46
C THR A 50 9.21 -3.61 -8.95
N ASP A 51 8.64 -2.54 -8.44
CA ASP A 51 8.70 -2.20 -7.03
C ASP A 51 7.44 -1.43 -6.66
N PHE A 52 7.05 -1.47 -5.38
CA PHE A 52 5.94 -0.69 -4.92
C PHE A 52 6.18 -0.15 -3.52
N THR A 53 5.56 0.98 -3.24
CA THR A 53 5.53 1.58 -1.90
C THR A 53 4.10 1.88 -1.53
N ALA A 54 3.81 1.86 -0.24
CA ALA A 54 2.48 2.16 0.25
C ALA A 54 2.58 3.07 1.46
N THR A 55 1.58 3.92 1.61
CA THR A 55 1.45 4.81 2.77
C THR A 55 0.01 4.73 3.27
N VAL A 56 -0.14 4.52 4.58
CA VAL A 56 -1.45 4.45 5.23
C VAL A 56 -1.48 5.48 6.36
N GLU A 57 -2.53 6.29 6.39
CA GLU A 57 -2.74 7.26 7.45
C GLU A 57 -4.01 6.91 8.20
N THR A 58 -3.93 6.83 9.52
CA THR A 58 -5.04 6.44 10.38
C THR A 58 -5.13 7.35 11.59
N TYR A 59 -6.28 7.35 12.25
CA TYR A 59 -6.34 7.78 13.65
C TYR A 59 -5.71 6.67 14.49
N PHE A 60 -4.87 7.05 15.46
CA PHE A 60 -4.16 6.07 16.26
C PHE A 60 -5.13 5.35 17.22
N ASP A 61 -5.12 4.01 17.14
CA ASP A 61 -5.94 3.15 18.00
C ASP A 61 -5.05 2.03 18.54
N ASP A 62 -4.75 2.09 19.82
CA ASP A 62 -3.86 1.11 20.47
C ASP A 62 -4.52 -0.24 20.72
N THR A 63 -5.84 -0.34 20.51
CA THR A 63 -6.58 -1.59 20.65
C THR A 63 -6.78 -2.33 19.33
N ASP A 64 -6.44 -1.69 18.19
CA ASP A 64 -6.61 -2.30 16.88
C ASP A 64 -5.45 -3.26 16.59
N ALA A 65 -5.79 -4.54 16.37
CA ALA A 65 -4.79 -5.59 16.12
C ALA A 65 -3.96 -5.31 14.87
N ALA A 66 -4.58 -4.77 13.82
CA ALA A 66 -3.86 -4.46 12.59
C ALA A 66 -2.83 -3.34 12.81
N GLN A 67 -3.18 -2.29 13.55
CA GLN A 67 -2.25 -1.22 13.85
C GLN A 67 -1.12 -1.70 14.76
N GLN A 68 -1.40 -2.59 15.69
CA GLN A 68 -0.38 -3.14 16.58
C GLN A 68 0.60 -4.05 15.84
N ALA A 69 0.17 -4.67 14.75
CA ALA A 69 1.03 -5.54 13.94
C ALA A 69 2.00 -4.75 13.06
N VAL A 70 1.76 -3.46 12.82
CA VAL A 70 2.58 -2.64 11.93
C VAL A 70 3.63 -1.90 12.76
N THR A 71 4.77 -2.55 12.94
CA THR A 71 5.92 -1.99 13.67
C THR A 71 7.10 -1.87 12.71
N ALA A 72 7.87 -0.80 12.84
CA ALA A 72 9.00 -0.56 11.95
C ALA A 72 9.95 -1.76 11.93
N GLY A 73 10.29 -2.22 10.75
CA GLY A 73 11.14 -3.38 10.53
C GLY A 73 10.40 -4.69 10.32
N ASP A 74 9.10 -4.74 10.59
CA ASP A 74 8.31 -5.95 10.40
C ASP A 74 7.91 -6.13 8.94
N THR A 75 7.81 -7.39 8.51
CA THR A 75 7.27 -7.75 7.20
C THR A 75 5.81 -8.16 7.37
N VAL A 76 4.93 -7.53 6.62
CA VAL A 76 3.49 -7.78 6.70
C VAL A 76 2.93 -8.05 5.32
N VAL A 77 1.80 -8.76 5.26
CA VAL A 77 1.04 -8.92 4.03
C VAL A 77 0.00 -7.80 3.99
N LEU A 78 0.14 -6.92 2.99
CA LEU A 78 -0.71 -5.76 2.85
C LEU A 78 -1.80 -6.06 1.82
N LYS A 79 -3.04 -5.80 2.17
CA LYS A 79 -4.18 -5.93 1.28
C LYS A 79 -4.92 -4.61 1.24
N LEU A 80 -5.00 -4.02 0.06
CA LEU A 80 -5.63 -2.72 -0.15
C LEU A 80 -6.90 -2.94 -0.96
N GLN A 81 -8.04 -2.71 -0.35
CA GLN A 81 -9.35 -2.95 -0.92
C GLN A 81 -10.04 -1.62 -1.20
N MET A 82 -10.10 -1.25 -2.47
CA MET A 82 -10.61 0.06 -2.87
C MET A 82 -12.13 0.12 -2.88
N GLU A 83 -12.78 -1.01 -3.12
CA GLU A 83 -14.24 -1.10 -3.18
C GLU A 83 -14.87 -1.46 -1.83
N GLY A 84 -14.10 -2.09 -0.94
CA GLY A 84 -14.60 -2.63 0.30
C GLY A 84 -14.18 -4.09 0.48
N ASN A 85 -14.78 -4.76 1.44
CA ASN A 85 -14.39 -6.13 1.83
C ASN A 85 -15.48 -7.15 1.48
N THR A 86 -16.16 -6.97 0.36
CA THR A 86 -17.19 -7.91 -0.11
C THR A 86 -16.58 -8.87 -1.12
N THR A 87 -16.99 -10.14 -1.07
CA THR A 87 -16.50 -11.16 -2.01
C THR A 87 -16.73 -10.72 -3.45
N GLY A 88 -15.66 -10.76 -4.27
CA GLY A 88 -15.68 -10.31 -5.64
C GLY A 88 -15.14 -8.90 -5.85
N ASP A 89 -14.97 -8.12 -4.79
CA ASP A 89 -14.42 -6.79 -4.89
C ASP A 89 -12.92 -6.83 -5.21
N HIS A 90 -12.45 -5.81 -5.91
CA HIS A 90 -11.05 -5.71 -6.33
C HIS A 90 -10.14 -5.39 -5.15
N GLN A 91 -8.98 -6.04 -5.10
CA GLN A 91 -7.96 -5.74 -4.09
C GLN A 91 -6.57 -5.86 -4.67
N LEU A 92 -5.64 -5.12 -4.05
CA LEU A 92 -4.21 -5.20 -4.32
C LEU A 92 -3.55 -5.90 -3.13
N THR A 93 -2.74 -6.91 -3.40
CA THR A 93 -2.10 -7.72 -2.37
C THR A 93 -0.59 -7.78 -2.60
N GLY A 94 0.18 -7.59 -1.55
CA GLY A 94 1.62 -7.73 -1.62
C GLY A 94 2.23 -7.79 -0.24
N SER A 95 3.44 -8.34 -0.16
CA SER A 95 4.23 -8.31 1.07
C SER A 95 5.01 -7.01 1.12
N ALA A 96 5.10 -6.41 2.29
CA ALA A 96 5.80 -5.15 2.47
C ALA A 96 6.51 -5.12 3.82
N ILE A 97 7.60 -4.38 3.85
CA ILE A 97 8.35 -4.13 5.08
C ILE A 97 7.95 -2.74 5.57
N VAL A 98 7.60 -2.64 6.84
CA VAL A 98 7.28 -1.35 7.46
C VAL A 98 8.58 -0.57 7.62
N THR A 99 8.76 0.50 6.85
CA THR A 99 9.98 1.31 6.90
C THR A 99 9.91 2.39 7.95
N SER A 100 8.71 2.92 8.23
CA SER A 100 8.56 3.91 9.28
C SER A 100 7.14 3.91 9.83
N ARG A 101 7.02 4.30 11.07
CA ARG A 101 5.76 4.55 11.74
C ARG A 101 5.88 5.88 12.47
N SER A 102 5.04 6.84 12.11
CA SER A 102 5.02 8.17 12.69
C SER A 102 3.73 8.35 13.45
N ILE A 103 3.81 8.76 14.71
CA ILE A 103 2.63 9.02 15.52
C ILE A 103 2.65 10.48 15.93
N GLY A 104 1.59 11.20 15.58
CA GLY A 104 1.43 12.60 15.94
C GLY A 104 0.42 12.76 17.05
N VAL A 105 0.76 13.56 18.05
CA VAL A 105 -0.09 13.85 19.20
C VAL A 105 -0.28 15.34 19.29
N THR A 106 -1.54 15.80 19.28
CA THR A 106 -1.88 17.20 19.46
C THR A 106 -2.88 17.35 20.60
N SER A 107 -2.76 18.43 21.35
CA SER A 107 -3.63 18.65 22.53
C SER A 107 -5.08 18.95 22.14
N ASP A 108 -5.29 19.48 20.93
CA ASP A 108 -6.61 19.92 20.47
C ASP A 108 -7.24 18.95 19.47
N GLY A 109 -6.56 17.87 19.12
CA GLY A 109 -7.01 17.00 18.04
C GLY A 109 -6.92 15.53 18.40
N ILE A 110 -7.25 14.70 17.41
CA ILE A 110 -7.15 13.25 17.53
C ILE A 110 -5.73 12.85 17.15
N ASN A 111 -5.17 11.91 17.89
CA ASN A 111 -3.85 11.38 17.58
C ASN A 111 -3.90 10.62 16.26
N THR A 112 -2.91 10.84 15.41
CA THR A 112 -2.83 10.19 14.10
C THR A 112 -1.58 9.35 14.00
N ALA A 113 -1.63 8.35 13.13
CA ALA A 113 -0.47 7.52 12.83
C ALA A 113 -0.32 7.41 11.32
N THR A 114 0.92 7.50 10.84
CA THR A 114 1.26 7.33 9.44
C THR A 114 2.24 6.19 9.32
N TYR A 115 1.91 5.22 8.47
CA TYR A 115 2.75 4.05 8.22
C TYR A 115 3.27 4.11 6.81
N SER A 116 4.58 3.97 6.65
CA SER A 116 5.22 3.88 5.34
C SER A 116 5.74 2.46 5.15
N LEU A 117 5.43 1.88 4.01
CA LEU A 117 5.79 0.50 3.73
C LEU A 117 6.51 0.41 2.40
N GLN A 118 7.55 -0.41 2.36
CA GLN A 118 8.29 -0.71 1.15
C GLN A 118 7.94 -2.12 0.69
N GLY A 119 7.44 -2.26 -0.53
CA GLY A 119 7.10 -3.55 -1.06
C GLY A 119 8.31 -4.47 -1.19
N THR A 120 8.10 -5.73 -0.88
CA THR A 120 9.08 -6.77 -1.11
C THR A 120 8.41 -7.87 -1.94
N GLY A 121 8.84 -8.00 -3.18
CA GLY A 121 8.18 -8.86 -4.16
C GLY A 121 7.20 -8.07 -5.02
N GLY A 122 6.32 -8.76 -5.71
CA GLY A 122 5.37 -8.14 -6.63
C GLY A 122 4.07 -7.76 -5.95
N LEU A 123 3.44 -6.71 -6.50
CA LEU A 123 2.08 -6.34 -6.12
C LEU A 123 1.11 -7.10 -7.05
N THR A 124 0.16 -7.80 -6.48
CA THR A 124 -0.77 -8.65 -7.22
C THR A 124 -2.19 -8.08 -7.12
N GLU A 125 -2.88 -8.01 -8.25
CA GLU A 125 -4.29 -7.65 -8.28
C GLU A 125 -5.13 -8.92 -8.19
N THR A 126 -6.03 -8.95 -7.23
CA THR A 126 -6.90 -10.10 -6.98
C THR A 126 -8.30 -9.61 -6.63
N THR A 127 -9.18 -10.54 -6.29
CA THR A 127 -10.50 -10.24 -5.74
C THR A 127 -10.62 -10.78 -4.33
N VAL A 128 -11.47 -10.15 -3.58
CA VAL A 128 -11.77 -10.57 -2.20
C VAL A 128 -12.46 -11.93 -2.18
#